data_4469260e5296627d676b7a174d34e53a
#
_entry.id   4469260e5296627d676b7a174d34e53a
#
_cell.length_a   1.000
_cell.length_b   1.000
_cell.length_c   1.000
_cell.angle_alpha   90.00
_cell.angle_beta   90.00
_cell.angle_gamma   90.00
#
_symmetry.space_group_name_H-M   'P 1'
#
loop_
_entity.id
_entity.type
_entity.pdbx_description
1 polymer ?
#
loop_
_entity_poly.entity_id
_entity_poly.type
_entity_poly.pdbx_seq_one_letter_code
_entity_poly.pdbx_strand_id
1 'polypeptide(L)'
;EKAFLFGIPYEGTGDNGKPERTTEGLITCLRTNNSGNVADFQLDATYHGKNWLDDGGGDEFLNEYLERVFRYGRQEKLAVCGTGALLGINRLAQAGSHFTMTSVTKAYGINVTEWVTPFGKIYLKTHPLFNIESTLRNSMLLFEPENCVYRYIDDTNFYGESEKGTAAAGTNGGRIDGTQEEFLTEAGLEYHHPYTAAFLNGVGLNHTA
;
A
#
# COMPACT_ATOMS: atom_id res chain seq x y z
N GLU A 1 1.64 -10.64 -0.46
CA GLU A 1 1.06 -9.29 -0.62
C GLU A 1 1.46 -8.35 0.53
N LYS A 2 1.32 -8.78 1.81
CA LYS A 2 1.62 -7.93 2.97
C LYS A 2 3.07 -7.42 2.95
N ALA A 3 4.04 -8.27 2.63
CA ALA A 3 5.44 -7.88 2.52
C ALA A 3 5.70 -6.85 1.42
N PHE A 4 5.04 -6.97 0.27
CA PHE A 4 5.20 -6.02 -0.84
C PHE A 4 4.55 -4.65 -0.58
N LEU A 5 3.58 -4.55 0.31
CA LEU A 5 2.98 -3.27 0.69
C LEU A 5 3.70 -2.63 1.88
N PHE A 6 3.95 -3.40 2.94
CA PHE A 6 4.36 -2.91 4.26
C PHE A 6 5.72 -3.46 4.73
N GLY A 7 6.42 -4.26 3.91
CA GLY A 7 7.68 -4.89 4.31
C GLY A 7 8.72 -3.87 4.75
N ILE A 8 9.43 -4.20 5.81
CA ILE A 8 10.59 -3.43 6.27
C ILE A 8 11.82 -4.15 5.76
N PRO A 9 12.72 -3.47 5.02
CA PRO A 9 13.93 -4.09 4.52
C PRO A 9 14.83 -4.50 5.69
N TYR A 10 15.29 -5.72 5.64
CA TYR A 10 16.27 -6.25 6.60
C TYR A 10 17.32 -7.05 5.85
N GLU A 11 18.55 -6.86 6.23
CA GLU A 11 19.68 -7.67 5.77
C GLU A 11 20.54 -8.01 6.98
N GLY A 12 20.71 -9.29 7.24
CA GLY A 12 21.46 -9.77 8.40
C GLY A 12 21.85 -11.24 8.24
N THR A 13 22.36 -11.78 9.33
CA THR A 13 22.70 -13.21 9.43
C THR A 13 21.74 -13.86 10.43
N GLY A 14 21.04 -14.89 9.97
CA GLY A 14 20.16 -15.67 10.80
C GLY A 14 20.88 -16.52 11.85
N ASP A 15 20.12 -17.10 12.78
CA ASP A 15 20.64 -17.97 13.84
C ASP A 15 21.38 -19.21 13.29
N ASN A 16 21.11 -19.58 12.05
CA ASN A 16 21.78 -20.68 11.35
C ASN A 16 23.09 -20.27 10.65
N GLY A 17 23.54 -19.01 10.82
CA GLY A 17 24.71 -18.44 10.18
C GLY A 17 24.55 -18.15 8.68
N LYS A 18 23.34 -18.25 8.13
CA LYS A 18 23.04 -17.94 6.73
C LYS A 18 22.50 -16.53 6.58
N PRO A 19 22.68 -15.87 5.42
CA PRO A 19 22.10 -14.56 5.16
C PRO A 19 20.57 -14.62 5.23
N GLU A 20 19.99 -13.69 5.97
CA GLU A 20 18.54 -13.43 6.01
C GLU A 20 18.26 -12.08 5.39
N ARG A 21 17.27 -12.04 4.48
CA ARG A 21 16.85 -10.84 3.81
C ARG A 21 15.34 -10.75 3.74
N THR A 22 14.80 -9.54 3.92
CA THR A 22 13.39 -9.26 3.70
C THR A 22 13.23 -8.18 2.64
N THR A 23 12.15 -8.27 1.88
CA THR A 23 11.86 -7.29 0.83
C THR A 23 11.34 -5.97 1.42
N GLU A 24 11.75 -4.86 0.81
CA GLU A 24 11.16 -3.55 1.09
C GLU A 24 9.77 -3.46 0.48
N GLY A 25 8.79 -3.04 1.28
CA GLY A 25 7.43 -2.78 0.80
C GLY A 25 7.30 -1.40 0.17
N LEU A 26 6.30 -1.23 -0.69
CA LEU A 26 6.08 0.01 -1.43
C LEU A 26 5.90 1.24 -0.53
N ILE A 27 5.19 1.11 0.58
CA ILE A 27 4.99 2.22 1.53
C ILE A 27 6.29 2.58 2.24
N THR A 28 7.10 1.58 2.61
CA THR A 28 8.41 1.79 3.22
C THR A 28 9.37 2.47 2.24
N CYS A 29 9.38 2.01 0.99
CA CYS A 29 10.15 2.63 -0.09
C CYS A 29 9.78 4.11 -0.29
N LEU A 30 8.48 4.45 -0.26
CA LEU A 30 8.03 5.84 -0.35
C LEU A 30 8.50 6.68 0.84
N ARG A 31 8.41 6.15 2.05
CA ARG A 31 8.88 6.85 3.26
C ARG A 31 10.38 7.14 3.22
N THR A 32 11.16 6.23 2.66
CA THR A 32 12.62 6.36 2.56
C THR A 32 13.02 7.29 1.42
N ASN A 33 12.43 7.13 0.23
CA ASN A 33 12.90 7.79 -0.99
C ASN A 33 12.08 9.03 -1.38
N ASN A 34 10.86 9.18 -0.87
CA ASN A 34 9.98 10.30 -1.18
C ASN A 34 9.05 10.66 -0.01
N SER A 35 9.62 10.99 1.12
CA SER A 35 8.87 11.38 2.32
C SER A 35 7.95 12.58 2.11
N GLY A 36 8.21 13.45 1.12
CA GLY A 36 7.37 14.59 0.76
C GLY A 36 6.00 14.22 0.20
N ASN A 37 5.81 12.99 -0.27
CA ASN A 37 4.53 12.46 -0.74
C ASN A 37 3.91 11.46 0.27
N VAL A 38 4.41 11.44 1.50
CA VAL A 38 3.85 10.68 2.61
C VAL A 38 3.28 11.64 3.61
N ALA A 39 1.98 11.59 3.83
CA ALA A 39 1.29 12.54 4.71
C ALA A 39 0.20 11.89 5.53
N ASP A 40 -0.07 12.50 6.68
CA ASP A 40 -1.17 12.14 7.56
C ASP A 40 -1.96 13.40 7.88
N PHE A 41 -3.21 13.46 7.43
CA PHE A 41 -4.06 14.62 7.65
C PHE A 41 -4.25 14.96 9.13
N GLN A 42 -4.29 13.95 9.99
CA GLN A 42 -4.50 14.16 11.43
C GLN A 42 -3.28 14.73 12.16
N LEU A 43 -2.09 14.51 11.62
CA LEU A 43 -0.82 14.88 12.26
C LEU A 43 -0.12 16.06 11.57
N ASP A 44 -0.52 16.43 10.37
CA ASP A 44 0.12 17.51 9.62
C ASP A 44 -0.27 18.87 10.20
N ALA A 45 0.72 19.59 10.70
CA ALA A 45 0.54 20.91 11.32
C ALA A 45 -0.12 21.94 10.39
N THR A 46 -0.01 21.77 9.08
CA THR A 46 -0.64 22.66 8.07
C THR A 46 -2.15 22.65 8.17
N TYR A 47 -2.73 21.52 8.56
CA TYR A 47 -4.17 21.31 8.64
C TYR A 47 -4.69 21.33 10.07
N HIS A 48 -3.88 21.84 11.02
CA HIS A 48 -4.25 21.92 12.43
C HIS A 48 -5.58 22.65 12.63
N GLY A 49 -6.50 22.00 13.35
CA GLY A 49 -7.82 22.54 13.66
C GLY A 49 -8.82 22.50 12.50
N LYS A 50 -8.44 21.98 11.32
CA LYS A 50 -9.37 21.85 10.19
C LYS A 50 -10.15 20.54 10.25
N ASN A 51 -11.43 20.63 9.95
CA ASN A 51 -12.27 19.47 9.73
C ASN A 51 -12.17 19.00 8.29
N TRP A 52 -12.40 17.70 8.10
CA TRP A 52 -12.32 17.09 6.75
C TRP A 52 -13.35 17.70 5.78
N LEU A 53 -14.57 17.95 6.24
CA LEU A 53 -15.68 18.44 5.40
C LEU A 53 -15.93 19.94 5.54
N ASP A 54 -16.03 20.43 6.78
CA ASP A 54 -16.64 21.74 7.04
C ASP A 54 -15.71 22.92 6.75
N ASP A 55 -14.39 22.73 6.92
CA ASP A 55 -13.40 23.80 6.76
C ASP A 55 -12.59 23.67 5.46
N GLY A 56 -13.04 22.80 4.56
CA GLY A 56 -12.33 22.51 3.31
C GLY A 56 -10.98 21.81 3.50
N GLY A 57 -10.67 21.34 4.71
CA GLY A 57 -9.38 20.72 5.01
C GLY A 57 -9.08 19.50 4.16
N GLY A 58 -10.09 18.65 3.90
CA GLY A 58 -9.93 17.48 3.05
C GLY A 58 -9.66 17.83 1.59
N ASP A 59 -10.33 18.85 1.06
CA ASP A 59 -10.12 19.30 -0.32
C ASP A 59 -8.73 19.89 -0.51
N GLU A 60 -8.29 20.76 0.40
CA GLU A 60 -6.96 21.36 0.36
C GLU A 60 -5.87 20.28 0.44
N PHE A 61 -6.01 19.35 1.40
CA PHE A 61 -5.08 18.24 1.59
C PHE A 61 -4.97 17.37 0.33
N LEU A 62 -6.10 16.92 -0.20
CA LEU A 62 -6.09 16.08 -1.39
C LEU A 62 -5.54 16.82 -2.60
N ASN A 63 -5.94 18.07 -2.82
CA ASN A 63 -5.46 18.86 -3.95
C ASN A 63 -3.95 19.12 -3.89
N GLU A 64 -3.39 19.40 -2.72
CA GLU A 64 -1.95 19.61 -2.55
C GLU A 64 -1.16 18.35 -2.92
N TYR A 65 -1.52 17.20 -2.35
CA TYR A 65 -0.78 15.96 -2.61
C TYR A 65 -1.05 15.40 -4.01
N LEU A 66 -2.25 15.56 -4.56
CA LEU A 66 -2.53 15.17 -5.93
C LEU A 66 -1.76 16.03 -6.93
N GLU A 67 -1.66 17.35 -6.70
CA GLU A 67 -0.84 18.21 -7.56
C GLU A 67 0.62 17.71 -7.60
N ARG A 68 1.19 17.38 -6.45
CA ARG A 68 2.56 16.85 -6.36
C ARG A 68 2.74 15.54 -7.12
N VAL A 69 1.81 14.60 -6.96
CA VAL A 69 1.87 13.27 -7.57
C VAL A 69 1.63 13.33 -9.09
N PHE A 70 0.71 14.17 -9.55
CA PHE A 70 0.40 14.32 -10.98
C PHE A 70 1.37 15.23 -11.72
N ARG A 71 2.29 15.89 -11.03
CA ARG A 71 3.38 16.64 -11.67
C ARG A 71 4.29 15.73 -12.49
N TYR A 72 4.37 14.46 -12.11
CA TYR A 72 5.22 13.46 -12.77
C TYR A 72 4.40 12.25 -13.20
N GLY A 73 4.84 11.60 -14.28
CA GLY A 73 4.26 10.37 -14.77
C GLY A 73 2.95 10.54 -15.54
N ARG A 74 2.10 9.53 -15.47
CA ARG A 74 0.85 9.49 -16.24
C ARG A 74 -0.29 10.24 -15.53
N GLN A 75 -1.26 10.68 -16.33
CA GLN A 75 -2.50 11.29 -15.85
C GLN A 75 -3.53 10.27 -15.32
N GLU A 76 -3.21 8.99 -15.38
CA GLU A 76 -4.04 7.91 -14.81
C GLU A 76 -3.24 7.17 -13.75
N LYS A 77 -3.78 7.09 -12.54
CA LYS A 77 -3.12 6.42 -11.41
C LYS A 77 -4.08 5.45 -10.72
N LEU A 78 -3.51 4.42 -10.11
CA LEU A 78 -4.25 3.49 -9.28
C LEU A 78 -4.12 3.91 -7.80
N ALA A 79 -5.23 3.91 -7.09
CA ALA A 79 -5.25 4.10 -5.65
C ALA A 79 -5.80 2.85 -4.97
N VAL A 80 -4.99 2.25 -4.13
CA VAL A 80 -5.39 1.18 -3.22
C VAL A 80 -5.66 1.78 -1.85
N CYS A 81 -6.87 1.59 -1.33
CA CYS A 81 -7.30 2.29 -0.12
C CYS A 81 -8.10 1.40 0.83
N GLY A 82 -8.20 1.86 2.07
CA GLY A 82 -9.14 1.31 3.03
C GLY A 82 -10.55 1.84 2.80
N THR A 83 -11.55 1.16 3.36
CA THR A 83 -12.96 1.54 3.23
C THR A 83 -13.28 2.89 3.86
N GLY A 84 -12.55 3.28 4.92
CA GLY A 84 -12.69 4.59 5.56
C GLY A 84 -12.23 5.72 4.67
N ALA A 85 -11.10 5.55 3.97
CA ALA A 85 -10.61 6.53 3.01
C ALA A 85 -11.59 6.72 1.83
N LEU A 86 -12.10 5.62 1.27
CA LEU A 86 -13.10 5.70 0.21
C LEU A 86 -14.37 6.42 0.67
N LEU A 87 -14.83 6.13 1.90
CA LEU A 87 -15.99 6.82 2.49
C LEU A 87 -15.72 8.33 2.68
N GLY A 88 -14.49 8.69 3.13
CA GLY A 88 -14.06 10.08 3.29
C GLY A 88 -14.10 10.86 1.98
N ILE A 89 -13.59 10.27 0.90
CA ILE A 89 -13.63 10.87 -0.44
C ILE A 89 -15.07 10.99 -0.95
N ASN A 90 -15.89 9.96 -0.75
CA ASN A 90 -17.29 9.99 -1.17
C ASN A 90 -18.10 11.09 -0.43
N ARG A 91 -17.82 11.31 0.85
CA ARG A 91 -18.43 12.39 1.62
C ARG A 91 -18.06 13.77 1.07
N LEU A 92 -16.80 13.99 0.67
CA LEU A 92 -16.39 15.22 0.00
C LEU A 92 -17.14 15.42 -1.32
N ALA A 93 -17.26 14.37 -2.12
CA ALA A 93 -18.01 14.43 -3.38
C ALA A 93 -19.50 14.80 -3.15
N GLN A 94 -20.12 14.27 -2.09
CA GLN A 94 -21.50 14.58 -1.72
C GLN A 94 -21.67 16.00 -1.14
N ALA A 95 -20.66 16.52 -0.45
CA ALA A 95 -20.70 17.86 0.14
C ALA A 95 -20.59 19.01 -0.89
N GLY A 96 -20.55 18.71 -2.19
CA GLY A 96 -20.47 19.71 -3.25
C GLY A 96 -19.07 20.04 -3.71
N SER A 97 -18.10 19.26 -3.30
CA SER A 97 -16.74 19.32 -3.85
C SER A 97 -16.74 18.97 -5.34
N HIS A 98 -15.79 19.51 -6.07
CA HIS A 98 -15.67 19.37 -7.53
C HIS A 98 -15.26 17.96 -8.00
N PHE A 99 -15.57 16.94 -7.22
CA PHE A 99 -15.20 15.55 -7.51
C PHE A 99 -16.33 14.78 -8.18
N THR A 100 -16.06 14.20 -9.32
CA THR A 100 -17.00 13.30 -9.99
C THR A 100 -16.52 11.86 -9.80
N MET A 101 -17.35 11.04 -9.17
CA MET A 101 -17.10 9.62 -8.97
C MET A 101 -18.02 8.78 -9.86
N THR A 102 -17.45 7.94 -10.70
CA THR A 102 -18.21 7.04 -11.58
C THR A 102 -17.74 5.60 -11.39
N SER A 103 -18.67 4.67 -11.24
CA SER A 103 -18.34 3.25 -11.23
C SER A 103 -17.98 2.78 -12.62
N VAL A 104 -16.78 2.27 -12.78
CA VAL A 104 -16.29 1.70 -14.04
C VAL A 104 -15.85 0.26 -13.80
N THR A 105 -16.31 -0.66 -14.65
CA THR A 105 -15.76 -2.02 -14.69
C THR A 105 -14.62 -2.04 -15.68
N LYS A 106 -13.38 -2.15 -15.17
CA LYS A 106 -12.21 -2.38 -16.03
C LYS A 106 -11.95 -3.85 -16.26
N ALA A 107 -11.09 -4.15 -17.25
CA ALA A 107 -10.72 -5.51 -17.65
C ALA A 107 -10.45 -6.44 -16.46
N TYR A 108 -10.75 -7.73 -16.61
CA TYR A 108 -10.65 -8.79 -15.59
C TYR A 108 -11.74 -8.79 -14.51
N GLY A 109 -12.91 -8.17 -14.72
CA GLY A 109 -14.03 -8.22 -13.78
C GLY A 109 -13.79 -7.51 -12.44
N ILE A 110 -12.79 -6.65 -12.35
CA ILE A 110 -12.50 -5.86 -11.15
C ILE A 110 -13.33 -4.58 -11.19
N ASN A 111 -14.21 -4.41 -10.21
CA ASN A 111 -14.92 -3.16 -10.01
C ASN A 111 -13.98 -2.11 -9.39
N VAL A 112 -13.79 -1.01 -10.08
CA VAL A 112 -13.07 0.16 -9.59
C VAL A 112 -13.97 1.38 -9.67
N THR A 113 -13.76 2.31 -8.75
CA THR A 113 -14.43 3.60 -8.76
C THR A 113 -13.49 4.60 -9.43
N GLU A 114 -13.92 5.17 -10.54
CA GLU A 114 -13.17 6.25 -11.21
C GLU A 114 -13.46 7.57 -10.49
N TRP A 115 -12.39 8.22 -10.06
CA TRP A 115 -12.42 9.54 -9.48
C TRP A 115 -11.69 10.50 -10.41
N VAL A 116 -12.45 11.43 -10.99
CA VAL A 116 -11.90 12.46 -11.87
C VAL A 116 -11.54 13.67 -11.03
N THR A 117 -10.28 14.04 -11.08
CA THR A 117 -9.72 15.22 -10.42
C THR A 117 -9.29 16.25 -11.45
N PRO A 118 -9.07 17.52 -11.08
CA PRO A 118 -8.54 18.54 -12.01
C PRO A 118 -7.17 18.18 -12.60
N PHE A 119 -6.42 17.31 -11.93
CA PHE A 119 -5.05 16.92 -12.33
C PHE A 119 -5.01 15.64 -13.18
N GLY A 120 -6.02 14.80 -13.07
CA GLY A 120 -6.06 13.52 -13.77
C GLY A 120 -7.09 12.55 -13.19
N LYS A 121 -7.01 11.30 -13.62
CA LYS A 121 -7.93 10.24 -13.21
C LYS A 121 -7.29 9.31 -12.20
N ILE A 122 -8.05 8.96 -11.17
CA ILE A 122 -7.64 8.02 -10.15
C ILE A 122 -8.62 6.85 -10.13
N TYR A 123 -8.11 5.64 -10.21
CA TYR A 123 -8.88 4.42 -10.07
C TYR A 123 -8.79 3.93 -8.63
N LEU A 124 -9.85 4.14 -7.86
CA LEU A 124 -9.94 3.76 -6.47
C LEU A 124 -10.36 2.29 -6.34
N LYS A 125 -9.59 1.52 -5.58
CA LYS A 125 -9.92 0.14 -5.22
C LYS A 125 -9.68 -0.09 -3.73
N THR A 126 -10.66 -0.65 -3.04
CA THR A 126 -10.47 -1.08 -1.65
C THR A 126 -9.66 -2.36 -1.60
N HIS A 127 -8.78 -2.46 -0.60
CA HIS A 127 -7.94 -3.63 -0.39
C HIS A 127 -8.11 -4.18 1.04
N PRO A 128 -8.27 -5.51 1.21
CA PRO A 128 -8.49 -6.11 2.52
C PRO A 128 -7.42 -5.78 3.55
N LEU A 129 -6.14 -5.76 3.15
CA LEU A 129 -5.03 -5.47 4.07
C LEU A 129 -5.11 -4.08 4.70
N PHE A 130 -5.69 -3.09 4.01
CA PHE A 130 -5.92 -1.76 4.58
C PHE A 130 -7.10 -1.74 5.57
N ASN A 131 -7.96 -2.75 5.58
CA ASN A 131 -9.11 -2.84 6.47
C ASN A 131 -8.86 -3.68 7.72
N ILE A 132 -7.84 -4.56 7.70
CA ILE A 132 -7.50 -5.44 8.82
C ILE A 132 -6.97 -4.61 10.00
N GLU A 133 -6.13 -3.62 9.73
CA GLU A 133 -5.60 -2.72 10.74
C GLU A 133 -6.43 -1.44 10.79
N SER A 134 -6.92 -1.10 11.99
CA SER A 134 -7.76 0.10 12.18
C SER A 134 -7.05 1.40 11.80
N THR A 135 -5.73 1.45 11.97
CA THR A 135 -4.88 2.60 11.63
C THR A 135 -4.77 2.84 10.12
N LEU A 136 -4.88 1.78 9.31
CA LEU A 136 -4.76 1.86 7.85
C LEU A 136 -6.10 2.00 7.14
N ARG A 137 -7.22 1.83 7.85
CA ARG A 137 -8.55 1.92 7.27
C ARG A 137 -8.83 3.25 6.55
N ASN A 138 -8.22 4.33 7.04
CA ASN A 138 -8.32 5.67 6.50
C ASN A 138 -7.08 6.07 5.69
N SER A 139 -6.35 5.09 5.16
CA SER A 139 -5.17 5.31 4.33
C SER A 139 -5.43 5.01 2.87
N MET A 140 -4.68 5.68 2.02
CA MET A 140 -4.70 5.53 0.57
C MET A 140 -3.28 5.54 0.02
N LEU A 141 -2.97 4.56 -0.82
CA LEU A 141 -1.72 4.46 -1.56
C LEU A 141 -1.99 4.69 -3.04
N LEU A 142 -1.49 5.81 -3.58
CA LEU A 142 -1.53 6.12 -4.99
C LEU A 142 -0.22 5.69 -5.64
N PHE A 143 -0.29 5.05 -6.80
CA PHE A 143 0.89 4.67 -7.57
C PHE A 143 0.55 4.35 -9.03
N GLU A 144 1.58 4.23 -9.84
CA GLU A 144 1.47 3.75 -11.22
C GLU A 144 1.86 2.28 -11.26
N PRO A 145 0.94 1.36 -11.63
CA PRO A 145 1.23 -0.08 -11.66
C PRO A 145 2.40 -0.44 -12.57
N GLU A 146 2.62 0.30 -13.65
CA GLU A 146 3.72 0.06 -14.58
C GLU A 146 5.10 0.32 -14.00
N ASN A 147 5.17 1.15 -12.94
CA ASN A 147 6.40 1.42 -12.23
C ASN A 147 6.71 0.34 -11.16
N CYS A 148 5.80 -0.60 -10.93
CA CYS A 148 5.95 -1.68 -9.97
C CYS A 148 6.24 -2.98 -10.71
N VAL A 149 7.42 -3.53 -10.55
CA VAL A 149 7.84 -4.77 -11.20
C VAL A 149 8.10 -5.84 -10.15
N TYR A 150 7.43 -6.97 -10.28
CA TYR A 150 7.72 -8.15 -9.48
C TYR A 150 8.96 -8.83 -10.03
N ARG A 151 9.99 -8.96 -9.22
CA ARG A 151 11.24 -9.65 -9.55
C ARG A 151 11.37 -10.87 -8.67
N TYR A 152 11.68 -12.01 -9.24
CA TYR A 152 11.91 -13.24 -8.50
C TYR A 152 13.21 -13.91 -8.95
N ILE A 153 13.89 -14.54 -8.02
CA ILE A 153 15.02 -15.45 -8.26
C ILE A 153 14.46 -16.85 -8.41
N ASP A 154 13.58 -17.24 -7.48
CA ASP A 154 12.84 -18.49 -7.52
C ASP A 154 11.37 -18.20 -7.21
N ASP A 155 10.47 -18.64 -8.11
CA ASP A 155 9.04 -18.44 -7.95
C ASP A 155 8.51 -19.38 -6.86
N THR A 156 7.25 -19.23 -6.50
CA THR A 156 6.64 -20.01 -5.43
C THR A 156 6.65 -21.49 -5.72
N ASN A 157 7.49 -22.21 -5.01
CA ASN A 157 7.60 -23.66 -5.07
C ASN A 157 7.08 -24.30 -3.79
N PHE A 158 6.42 -25.46 -3.96
CA PHE A 158 5.99 -26.29 -2.86
C PHE A 158 7.07 -27.31 -2.50
N TYR A 159 7.45 -27.36 -1.24
CA TYR A 159 8.40 -28.31 -0.69
C TYR A 159 7.70 -29.23 0.30
N GLY A 160 7.64 -30.52 -0.05
CA GLY A 160 7.18 -31.57 0.86
C GLY A 160 8.33 -32.23 1.64
N GLU A 161 8.01 -32.97 2.67
CA GLU A 161 8.97 -33.66 3.54
C GLU A 161 9.94 -34.58 2.78
N SER A 162 9.50 -35.16 1.67
CA SER A 162 10.30 -36.09 0.85
C SER A 162 11.41 -35.39 0.03
N GLU A 163 11.28 -34.10 -0.24
CA GLU A 163 12.25 -33.35 -1.06
C GLU A 163 13.34 -32.69 -0.20
N LYS A 164 13.13 -32.49 1.07
CA LYS A 164 14.10 -31.87 1.99
C LYS A 164 15.15 -32.80 2.56
N GLY A 165 15.20 -34.04 2.13
CA GLY A 165 16.23 -35.01 2.52
C GLY A 165 16.72 -34.84 3.96
N THR A 166 16.17 -35.58 4.88
CA THR A 166 16.41 -35.57 6.33
C THR A 166 15.60 -34.53 7.09
N ALA A 167 14.55 -35.02 7.73
CA ALA A 167 13.84 -34.28 8.78
C ALA A 167 14.83 -33.48 9.60
N ALA A 168 14.64 -32.17 9.70
CA ALA A 168 15.39 -31.34 10.62
C ALA A 168 15.19 -31.96 12.02
N ALA A 169 16.18 -32.67 12.49
CA ALA A 169 16.21 -33.11 13.86
C ALA A 169 16.14 -31.83 14.70
N GLY A 170 15.01 -31.60 15.35
CA GLY A 170 14.94 -30.57 16.38
C GLY A 170 16.13 -30.71 17.30
N THR A 171 16.62 -29.64 17.86
CA THR A 171 17.80 -29.53 18.70
C THR A 171 17.86 -30.58 19.83
N ASN A 172 16.77 -31.32 20.06
CA ASN A 172 16.62 -32.37 21.06
C ASN A 172 16.36 -33.79 20.49
N GLY A 173 16.59 -34.04 19.19
CA GLY A 173 16.49 -35.39 18.64
C GLY A 173 15.10 -36.04 18.70
N GLY A 174 14.06 -35.29 19.02
CA GLY A 174 12.70 -35.78 19.06
C GLY A 174 12.11 -35.91 17.65
N ARG A 175 11.60 -37.09 17.32
CA ARG A 175 10.81 -37.30 16.10
C ARG A 175 9.52 -36.49 16.24
N ILE A 176 9.27 -35.59 15.26
CA ILE A 176 7.98 -34.92 15.13
C ILE A 176 7.08 -35.91 14.39
N ASP A 177 5.96 -36.29 15.00
CA ASP A 177 4.92 -37.09 14.35
C ASP A 177 4.04 -36.12 13.57
N GLY A 178 4.36 -35.93 12.29
CA GLY A 178 3.64 -35.03 11.39
C GLY A 178 4.38 -34.81 10.08
N THR A 179 3.67 -34.32 9.07
CA THR A 179 4.20 -33.94 7.77
C THR A 179 4.49 -32.44 7.79
N GLN A 180 5.68 -32.04 7.42
CA GLN A 180 6.04 -30.63 7.26
C GLN A 180 6.02 -30.29 5.77
N GLU A 181 5.17 -29.35 5.42
CA GLU A 181 5.04 -28.83 4.06
C GLU A 181 5.20 -27.31 4.08
N GLU A 182 5.89 -26.76 3.11
CA GLU A 182 6.08 -25.31 3.04
C GLU A 182 6.08 -24.80 1.60
N PHE A 183 5.65 -23.55 1.45
CA PHE A 183 5.84 -22.79 0.22
C PHE A 183 7.02 -21.85 0.39
N LEU A 184 7.98 -21.92 -0.52
CA LEU A 184 9.12 -21.01 -0.55
C LEU A 184 9.01 -20.11 -1.78
N THR A 185 9.26 -18.81 -1.59
CA THR A 185 9.31 -17.83 -2.65
C THR A 185 10.48 -16.89 -2.40
N GLU A 186 11.37 -16.73 -3.36
CA GLU A 186 12.45 -15.76 -3.31
C GLU A 186 12.18 -14.63 -4.31
N ALA A 187 11.50 -13.59 -3.85
CA ALA A 187 11.05 -12.50 -4.69
C ALA A 187 11.14 -11.14 -3.98
N GLY A 188 11.19 -10.11 -4.77
CA GLY A 188 11.19 -8.72 -4.32
C GLY A 188 10.36 -7.82 -5.23
N LEU A 189 10.10 -6.61 -4.76
CA LEU A 189 9.46 -5.56 -5.52
C LEU A 189 10.51 -4.57 -6.00
N GLU A 190 10.53 -4.30 -7.29
CA GLU A 190 11.28 -3.19 -7.89
C GLU A 190 10.31 -2.06 -8.19
N TYR A 191 10.58 -0.88 -7.68
CA TYR A 191 9.75 0.29 -7.89
C TYR A 191 10.53 1.44 -8.52
N HIS A 192 10.06 1.91 -9.66
CA HIS A 192 10.63 3.04 -10.38
C HIS A 192 9.87 4.33 -10.09
N HIS A 193 10.58 5.45 -10.12
CA HIS A 193 10.00 6.80 -10.01
C HIS A 193 9.10 7.02 -8.79
N PRO A 194 9.62 6.99 -7.56
CA PRO A 194 8.83 7.16 -6.34
C PRO A 194 8.06 8.49 -6.25
N TYR A 195 8.45 9.49 -7.03
CA TYR A 195 7.73 10.78 -7.10
C TYR A 195 6.35 10.69 -7.76
N THR A 196 6.06 9.62 -8.48
CA THR A 196 4.75 9.38 -9.11
C THR A 196 3.75 8.73 -8.17
N ALA A 197 4.16 8.42 -6.95
CA ALA A 197 3.35 7.77 -5.94
C ALA A 197 3.21 8.62 -4.67
N ALA A 198 2.16 8.36 -3.90
CA ALA A 198 1.94 8.94 -2.57
C ALA A 198 1.26 7.96 -1.62
N PHE A 199 1.57 8.10 -0.35
CA PHE A 199 0.85 7.43 0.72
C PHE A 199 0.20 8.48 1.62
N LEU A 200 -1.13 8.50 1.64
CA LEU A 200 -1.93 9.44 2.41
C LEU A 200 -2.68 8.70 3.51
N ASN A 201 -2.53 9.17 4.72
CA ASN A 201 -3.22 8.65 5.90
C ASN A 201 -4.20 9.70 6.46
N GLY A 202 -5.11 9.27 7.34
CA GLY A 202 -6.10 10.17 7.94
C GLY A 202 -7.21 10.65 7.00
N VAL A 203 -7.33 10.07 5.80
CA VAL A 203 -8.33 10.44 4.79
C VAL A 203 -9.74 10.20 5.33
N GLY A 204 -10.54 11.27 5.39
CA GLY A 204 -11.92 11.21 5.90
C GLY A 204 -12.05 11.34 7.42
N LEU A 205 -10.98 11.60 8.13
CA LEU A 205 -10.96 11.88 9.56
C LEU A 205 -10.77 13.39 9.81
N ASN A 206 -11.23 13.86 10.95
CA ASN A 206 -10.95 15.23 11.37
C ASN A 206 -9.56 15.31 12.02
N HIS A 207 -8.95 16.49 11.95
CA HIS A 207 -7.68 16.71 12.62
C HIS A 207 -7.82 16.51 14.13
N THR A 208 -6.88 15.84 14.75
CA THR A 208 -6.81 15.74 16.21
C THR A 208 -6.22 17.04 16.76
N ALA A 209 -7.01 17.73 17.57
CA ALA A 209 -6.59 18.97 18.22
C ALA A 209 -5.43 18.74 19.19
#